data_3a3f13c3f588c11774005e182e11950b
#
_entry.id   3a3f13c3f588c11774005e182e11950b
#
_cell.length_a   1.000
_cell.length_b   1.000
_cell.length_c   1.000
_cell.angle_alpha   90.00
_cell.angle_beta   90.00
_cell.angle_gamma   90.00
#
_symmetry.space_group_name_H-M   'P 1'
#
loop_
_entity.id
_entity.type
_entity.pdbx_description
1 polymer ?
#
loop_
_entity_poly.entity_id
_entity_poly.type
_entity_poly.pdbx_seq_one_letter_code
_entity_poly.pdbx_strand_id
1 'polypeptide(L)'
;MSHVNRSTGSEFQVRARRVGSVRPVVRFEPTPPHIVTAMLELADVTARDVVYDLGCGDGRIAIAAAKRFGAQAVGVEIHAGRVAEAKRNAQQAGVSRRVCFLHQDLFDADLRPASVVTLFLLPEANVMLRPKMLRELAPGSRIVSYIHEMGSWKPKKAHYSLDRRGWYHRVYLWTVPEPDATSIIGPRTPKHDT
;
A
#
# COMPACT_ATOMS: atom_id res chain seq x y z
N MET A 1 -25.78 19.83 -36.73
CA MET A 1 -25.11 20.85 -35.96
C MET A 1 -24.63 20.26 -34.66
N SER A 2 -23.37 20.12 -34.58
CA SER A 2 -22.45 20.03 -33.44
C SER A 2 -22.82 19.16 -32.25
N HIS A 3 -22.38 17.91 -32.32
CA HIS A 3 -22.12 17.07 -31.16
C HIS A 3 -20.86 17.56 -30.44
N VAL A 4 -21.01 17.96 -29.18
CA VAL A 4 -19.87 18.04 -28.27
C VAL A 4 -19.92 16.81 -27.37
N ASN A 5 -19.14 15.82 -27.78
CA ASN A 5 -18.78 14.67 -26.98
C ASN A 5 -17.68 15.13 -26.00
N ARG A 6 -17.98 15.25 -24.72
CA ARG A 6 -16.99 15.37 -23.65
C ARG A 6 -16.93 14.08 -22.88
N SER A 7 -16.19 13.13 -23.42
CA SER A 7 -15.59 12.08 -22.62
C SER A 7 -14.46 12.69 -21.82
N THR A 8 -14.32 12.26 -20.58
CA THR A 8 -13.13 11.71 -19.98
C THR A 8 -13.06 12.04 -18.51
N GLY A 9 -13.74 11.27 -17.69
CA GLY A 9 -13.17 10.98 -16.40
C GLY A 9 -12.32 9.72 -16.61
N SER A 10 -11.00 9.81 -16.63
CA SER A 10 -10.17 8.62 -16.60
C SER A 10 -10.41 7.92 -15.26
N GLU A 11 -11.22 6.87 -15.28
CA GLU A 11 -11.36 5.98 -14.15
C GLU A 11 -10.01 5.31 -13.89
N PHE A 12 -9.51 5.44 -12.67
CA PHE A 12 -8.35 4.72 -12.21
C PHE A 12 -8.67 3.22 -12.19
N GLN A 13 -8.17 2.47 -13.17
CA GLN A 13 -8.42 1.03 -13.32
C GLN A 13 -7.17 0.21 -13.02
N VAL A 14 -7.28 -0.70 -12.06
CA VAL A 14 -6.26 -1.69 -11.71
C VAL A 14 -6.76 -3.09 -12.04
N ARG A 15 -5.96 -3.88 -12.76
CA ARG A 15 -6.31 -5.26 -13.13
C ARG A 15 -6.05 -6.24 -11.99
N ALA A 16 -7.09 -7.00 -11.58
CA ALA A 16 -7.00 -8.10 -10.62
C ALA A 16 -6.65 -9.44 -11.31
N ARG A 17 -5.78 -10.26 -10.68
CA ARG A 17 -5.54 -11.66 -11.04
C ARG A 17 -6.21 -12.60 -10.04
N ARG A 18 -6.55 -13.84 -10.45
CA ARG A 18 -7.26 -14.82 -9.61
C ARG A 18 -6.36 -15.52 -8.60
N VAL A 19 -6.94 -15.84 -7.45
CA VAL A 19 -6.31 -16.41 -6.23
C VAL A 19 -6.30 -17.94 -6.27
N GLY A 20 -5.22 -18.53 -5.77
CA GLY A 20 -5.13 -19.96 -5.47
C GLY A 20 -3.96 -20.29 -4.55
N SER A 21 -4.11 -20.09 -3.23
CA SER A 21 -3.35 -20.80 -2.18
C SER A 21 -3.94 -20.50 -0.79
N VAL A 22 -3.96 -21.50 0.11
CA VAL A 22 -4.40 -21.34 1.50
C VAL A 22 -3.31 -20.64 2.30
N ARG A 23 -3.59 -19.40 2.74
CA ARG A 23 -2.70 -18.60 3.59
C ARG A 23 -3.42 -18.20 4.89
N PRO A 24 -2.72 -17.90 5.98
CA PRO A 24 -3.36 -17.62 7.27
C PRO A 24 -4.32 -16.44 7.15
N VAL A 25 -5.59 -16.67 7.52
CA VAL A 25 -6.62 -15.64 7.57
C VAL A 25 -6.42 -14.83 8.83
N VAL A 26 -6.08 -13.55 8.66
CA VAL A 26 -5.94 -12.60 9.78
C VAL A 26 -7.34 -12.10 10.18
N ARG A 27 -7.65 -12.12 11.48
CA ARG A 27 -8.86 -11.50 12.01
C ARG A 27 -8.81 -9.99 11.75
N PHE A 28 -9.87 -9.45 11.16
CA PHE A 28 -9.96 -8.01 10.93
C PHE A 28 -9.97 -7.24 12.26
N GLU A 29 -9.01 -6.34 12.41
CA GLU A 29 -8.93 -5.36 13.48
C GLU A 29 -8.80 -3.97 12.86
N PRO A 30 -9.75 -3.06 13.15
CA PRO A 30 -9.74 -1.76 12.51
C PRO A 30 -8.66 -0.83 13.08
N THR A 31 -7.78 -0.29 12.23
CA THR A 31 -6.79 0.73 12.62
C THR A 31 -7.49 1.96 13.20
N PRO A 32 -7.12 2.43 14.41
CA PRO A 32 -7.72 3.62 15.01
C PRO A 32 -7.56 4.86 14.11
N PRO A 33 -8.55 5.79 14.04
CA PRO A 33 -8.50 6.94 13.13
C PRO A 33 -7.27 7.84 13.28
N HIS A 34 -6.79 8.05 14.51
CA HIS A 34 -5.59 8.85 14.76
C HIS A 34 -4.32 8.16 14.26
N ILE A 35 -4.28 6.81 14.27
CA ILE A 35 -3.17 6.03 13.72
C ILE A 35 -3.21 6.04 12.18
N VAL A 36 -4.40 5.93 11.56
CA VAL A 36 -4.54 6.13 10.12
C VAL A 36 -3.91 7.46 9.68
N THR A 37 -4.19 8.52 10.43
CA THR A 37 -3.58 9.84 10.21
C THR A 37 -2.08 9.80 10.35
N ALA A 38 -1.57 9.26 11.46
CA ALA A 38 -0.14 9.18 11.73
C ALA A 38 0.62 8.36 10.68
N MET A 39 0.02 7.26 10.16
CA MET A 39 0.60 6.46 9.09
C MET A 39 0.78 7.27 7.80
N LEU A 40 -0.26 7.99 7.38
CA LEU A 40 -0.24 8.77 6.14
C LEU A 40 0.66 10.00 6.25
N GLU A 41 0.70 10.66 7.39
CA GLU A 41 1.61 11.78 7.68
C GLU A 41 3.06 11.33 7.78
N LEU A 42 3.35 10.20 8.45
CA LEU A 42 4.71 9.65 8.54
C LEU A 42 5.27 9.29 7.14
N ALA A 43 4.39 8.86 6.23
CA ALA A 43 4.73 8.57 4.83
C ALA A 43 4.81 9.83 3.96
N ASP A 44 4.55 11.02 4.48
CA ASP A 44 4.47 12.27 3.70
C ASP A 44 3.56 12.11 2.47
N VAL A 45 2.36 11.52 2.64
CA VAL A 45 1.41 11.29 1.54
C VAL A 45 0.93 12.60 0.95
N THR A 46 0.90 12.67 -0.37
CA THR A 46 0.45 13.83 -1.15
C THR A 46 -0.53 13.43 -2.26
N ALA A 47 -1.11 14.40 -2.94
CA ALA A 47 -2.01 14.19 -4.08
C ALA A 47 -1.33 13.52 -5.31
N ARG A 48 0.01 13.43 -5.32
CA ARG A 48 0.78 12.76 -6.37
C ARG A 48 0.99 11.28 -6.11
N ASP A 49 0.61 10.80 -4.92
CA ASP A 49 0.85 9.43 -4.51
C ASP A 49 -0.26 8.47 -4.96
N VAL A 50 0.17 7.22 -5.16
CA VAL A 50 -0.69 6.05 -5.28
C VAL A 50 -0.47 5.18 -4.04
N VAL A 51 -1.45 5.19 -3.13
CA VAL A 51 -1.39 4.46 -1.85
C VAL A 51 -2.01 3.08 -2.03
N TYR A 52 -1.26 2.02 -1.74
CA TYR A 52 -1.76 0.65 -1.68
C TYR A 52 -1.93 0.21 -0.22
N ASP A 53 -3.17 -0.10 0.16
CA ASP A 53 -3.52 -0.60 1.51
C ASP A 53 -3.73 -2.12 1.44
N LEU A 54 -2.76 -2.89 1.92
CA LEU A 54 -2.76 -4.35 1.81
C LEU A 54 -3.43 -4.99 3.02
N GLY A 55 -4.58 -5.65 2.79
CA GLY A 55 -5.50 -6.09 3.83
C GLY A 55 -6.38 -4.93 4.29
N CYS A 56 -6.97 -4.20 3.35
CA CYS A 56 -7.60 -2.91 3.60
C CYS A 56 -8.87 -2.95 4.46
N GLY A 57 -9.44 -4.13 4.71
CA GLY A 57 -10.64 -4.29 5.51
C GLY A 57 -11.80 -3.44 5.02
N ASP A 58 -12.27 -2.49 5.83
CA ASP A 58 -13.34 -1.56 5.51
C ASP A 58 -12.92 -0.34 4.66
N GLY A 59 -11.64 -0.31 4.24
CA GLY A 59 -11.09 0.70 3.34
C GLY A 59 -10.69 2.02 3.99
N ARG A 60 -10.68 2.11 5.33
CA ARG A 60 -10.48 3.37 6.06
C ARG A 60 -9.19 4.10 5.74
N ILE A 61 -8.06 3.38 5.55
CA ILE A 61 -6.77 3.99 5.24
C ILE A 61 -6.79 4.53 3.80
N ALA A 62 -7.22 3.74 2.82
CA ALA A 62 -7.35 4.15 1.43
C ALA A 62 -8.30 5.36 1.27
N ILE A 63 -9.44 5.33 1.97
CA ILE A 63 -10.41 6.44 1.98
C ILE A 63 -9.79 7.70 2.60
N ALA A 64 -9.06 7.58 3.71
CA ALA A 64 -8.40 8.71 4.36
C ALA A 64 -7.30 9.30 3.46
N ALA A 65 -6.50 8.48 2.78
CA ALA A 65 -5.49 8.91 1.82
C ALA A 65 -6.12 9.77 0.70
N ALA A 66 -7.22 9.30 0.13
CA ALA A 66 -7.93 10.03 -0.92
C ALA A 66 -8.61 11.31 -0.40
N LYS A 67 -9.29 11.25 0.74
CA LYS A 67 -10.11 12.36 1.25
C LYS A 67 -9.28 13.50 1.82
N ARG A 68 -8.21 13.18 2.55
CA ARG A 68 -7.43 14.18 3.30
C ARG A 68 -6.19 14.66 2.55
N PHE A 69 -5.59 13.79 1.73
CA PHE A 69 -4.32 14.06 1.04
C PHE A 69 -4.50 14.18 -0.48
N GLY A 70 -5.70 13.85 -1.01
CA GLY A 70 -5.97 13.93 -2.45
C GLY A 70 -5.30 12.81 -3.27
N ALA A 71 -4.69 11.82 -2.62
CA ALA A 71 -4.00 10.71 -3.26
C ALA A 71 -4.96 9.80 -4.05
N GLN A 72 -4.42 9.06 -5.03
CA GLN A 72 -5.07 7.86 -5.54
C GLN A 72 -4.85 6.73 -4.53
N ALA A 73 -5.83 5.83 -4.37
CA ALA A 73 -5.64 4.72 -3.45
C ALA A 73 -6.22 3.40 -3.97
N VAL A 74 -5.56 2.31 -3.64
CA VAL A 74 -5.99 0.94 -3.95
C VAL A 74 -6.02 0.14 -2.65
N GLY A 75 -7.20 -0.33 -2.26
CA GLY A 75 -7.34 -1.29 -1.17
C GLY A 75 -7.37 -2.72 -1.71
N VAL A 76 -6.55 -3.59 -1.16
CA VAL A 76 -6.52 -5.02 -1.50
C VAL A 76 -7.07 -5.82 -0.34
N GLU A 77 -8.11 -6.64 -0.57
CA GLU A 77 -8.78 -7.40 0.48
C GLU A 77 -9.26 -8.74 -0.08
N ILE A 78 -9.07 -9.81 0.69
CA ILE A 78 -9.42 -11.17 0.29
C ILE A 78 -10.89 -11.50 0.54
N HIS A 79 -11.55 -10.79 1.45
CA HIS A 79 -12.93 -11.02 1.81
C HIS A 79 -13.90 -10.16 0.99
N ALA A 80 -14.71 -10.78 0.12
CA ALA A 80 -15.66 -10.09 -0.74
C ALA A 80 -16.62 -9.15 0.03
N GLY A 81 -17.07 -9.56 1.23
CA GLY A 81 -17.93 -8.76 2.10
C GLY A 81 -17.25 -7.45 2.55
N ARG A 82 -15.95 -7.49 2.88
CA ARG A 82 -15.16 -6.31 3.24
C ARG A 82 -14.94 -5.40 2.04
N VAL A 83 -14.65 -5.96 0.88
CA VAL A 83 -14.56 -5.17 -0.37
C VAL A 83 -15.86 -4.42 -0.64
N ALA A 84 -17.02 -5.08 -0.48
CA ALA A 84 -18.31 -4.44 -0.65
C ALA A 84 -18.56 -3.35 0.40
N GLU A 85 -18.16 -3.56 1.65
CA GLU A 85 -18.20 -2.55 2.73
C GLU A 85 -17.32 -1.35 2.40
N ALA A 86 -16.05 -1.58 2.02
CA ALA A 86 -15.10 -0.53 1.66
C ALA A 86 -15.59 0.33 0.49
N LYS A 87 -16.21 -0.29 -0.53
CA LYS A 87 -16.84 0.44 -1.66
C LYS A 87 -17.97 1.36 -1.20
N ARG A 88 -18.86 0.87 -0.31
CA ARG A 88 -19.94 1.71 0.26
C ARG A 88 -19.37 2.86 1.08
N ASN A 89 -18.35 2.60 1.91
CA ASN A 89 -17.68 3.61 2.71
C ASN A 89 -17.03 4.69 1.85
N ALA A 90 -16.36 4.32 0.75
CA ALA A 90 -15.78 5.28 -0.20
C ALA A 90 -16.85 6.12 -0.91
N GLN A 91 -17.98 5.54 -1.25
CA GLN A 91 -19.13 6.26 -1.82
C GLN A 91 -19.69 7.28 -0.82
N GLN A 92 -19.92 6.88 0.41
CA GLN A 92 -20.39 7.77 1.48
C GLN A 92 -19.41 8.90 1.78
N ALA A 93 -18.09 8.60 1.69
CA ALA A 93 -17.03 9.59 1.86
C ALA A 93 -16.83 10.54 0.66
N GLY A 94 -17.50 10.27 -0.48
CA GLY A 94 -17.41 11.08 -1.71
C GLY A 94 -16.08 10.90 -2.47
N VAL A 95 -15.37 9.79 -2.27
CA VAL A 95 -14.02 9.57 -2.85
C VAL A 95 -13.95 8.42 -3.86
N SER A 96 -15.06 7.85 -4.30
CA SER A 96 -15.11 6.68 -5.19
C SER A 96 -14.32 6.83 -6.50
N ARG A 97 -14.10 8.06 -6.97
CA ARG A 97 -13.29 8.32 -8.17
C ARG A 97 -11.78 8.23 -7.93
N ARG A 98 -11.35 8.24 -6.68
CA ARG A 98 -9.93 8.21 -6.28
C ARG A 98 -9.52 6.90 -5.61
N VAL A 99 -10.49 6.03 -5.30
CA VAL A 99 -10.23 4.79 -4.56
C VAL A 99 -10.77 3.60 -5.33
N CYS A 100 -9.92 2.58 -5.51
CA CYS A 100 -10.28 1.29 -6.07
C CYS A 100 -10.11 0.20 -5.00
N PHE A 101 -11.03 -0.79 -4.95
CA PHE A 101 -10.91 -1.95 -4.06
C PHE A 101 -10.89 -3.24 -4.87
N LEU A 102 -9.81 -4.00 -4.69
CA LEU A 102 -9.55 -5.27 -5.35
C LEU A 102 -9.92 -6.43 -4.41
N HIS A 103 -10.81 -7.31 -4.90
CA HIS A 103 -11.05 -8.59 -4.25
C HIS A 103 -9.95 -9.57 -4.66
N GLN A 104 -8.86 -9.63 -3.88
CA GLN A 104 -7.66 -10.37 -4.27
C GLN A 104 -6.81 -10.68 -3.05
N ASP A 105 -6.02 -11.77 -3.13
CA ASP A 105 -4.94 -12.01 -2.18
C ASP A 105 -3.86 -10.93 -2.35
N LEU A 106 -3.45 -10.31 -1.24
CA LEU A 106 -2.45 -9.23 -1.23
C LEU A 106 -1.08 -9.68 -1.77
N PHE A 107 -0.77 -10.98 -1.67
CA PHE A 107 0.46 -11.53 -2.22
C PHE A 107 0.46 -11.62 -3.75
N ASP A 108 -0.72 -11.62 -4.37
CA ASP A 108 -0.88 -11.67 -5.83
C ASP A 108 -1.13 -10.28 -6.45
N ALA A 109 -1.31 -9.25 -5.62
CA ALA A 109 -1.51 -7.88 -6.09
C ALA A 109 -0.25 -7.34 -6.79
N ASP A 110 -0.42 -6.65 -7.92
CA ASP A 110 0.67 -5.93 -8.58
C ASP A 110 0.96 -4.62 -7.85
N LEU A 111 2.15 -4.50 -7.24
CA LEU A 111 2.55 -3.34 -6.45
C LEU A 111 3.34 -2.29 -7.25
N ARG A 112 3.67 -2.55 -8.51
CA ARG A 112 4.49 -1.64 -9.34
C ARG A 112 3.95 -0.22 -9.45
N PRO A 113 2.62 0.01 -9.46
CA PRO A 113 2.08 1.37 -9.50
C PRO A 113 2.13 2.11 -8.16
N ALA A 114 2.42 1.43 -7.04
CA ALA A 114 2.36 2.03 -5.72
C ALA A 114 3.58 2.91 -5.44
N SER A 115 3.35 4.12 -4.93
CA SER A 115 4.40 4.96 -4.33
C SER A 115 4.42 4.86 -2.80
N VAL A 116 3.30 4.44 -2.20
CA VAL A 116 3.16 4.19 -0.77
C VAL A 116 2.41 2.88 -0.55
N VAL A 117 2.90 2.04 0.36
CA VAL A 117 2.22 0.83 0.83
C VAL A 117 1.92 0.97 2.31
N THR A 118 0.68 0.69 2.71
CA THR A 118 0.26 0.65 4.12
C THR A 118 -0.07 -0.77 4.55
N LEU A 119 0.33 -1.13 5.78
CA LEU A 119 0.22 -2.47 6.34
C LEU A 119 -0.30 -2.42 7.78
N PHE A 120 -1.29 -3.24 8.07
CA PHE A 120 -1.62 -3.66 9.43
C PHE A 120 -1.88 -5.17 9.42
N LEU A 121 -0.80 -5.93 9.31
CA LEU A 121 -0.79 -7.37 9.16
C LEU A 121 0.03 -8.03 10.27
N LEU A 122 -0.04 -9.36 10.39
CA LEU A 122 0.83 -10.10 11.29
C LEU A 122 2.31 -9.99 10.87
N PRO A 123 3.27 -10.11 11.83
CA PRO A 123 4.70 -10.00 11.55
C PRO A 123 5.17 -10.93 10.42
N GLU A 124 4.66 -12.15 10.40
CA GLU A 124 5.01 -13.17 9.39
C GLU A 124 4.59 -12.72 7.99
N ALA A 125 3.41 -12.13 7.86
CA ALA A 125 2.91 -11.62 6.58
C ALA A 125 3.78 -10.45 6.08
N ASN A 126 4.20 -9.53 6.97
CA ASN A 126 5.12 -8.45 6.63
C ASN A 126 6.46 -8.99 6.10
N VAL A 127 7.04 -9.99 6.79
CA VAL A 127 8.29 -10.63 6.37
C VAL A 127 8.14 -11.33 5.02
N MET A 128 7.02 -12.03 4.80
CA MET A 128 6.73 -12.72 3.53
C MET A 128 6.51 -11.74 2.36
N LEU A 129 5.92 -10.57 2.61
CA LEU A 129 5.70 -9.53 1.59
C LEU A 129 6.97 -8.78 1.22
N ARG A 130 7.95 -8.69 2.12
CA ARG A 130 9.17 -7.90 1.91
C ARG A 130 9.89 -8.18 0.59
N PRO A 131 10.17 -9.45 0.17
CA PRO A 131 10.82 -9.71 -1.11
C PRO A 131 10.01 -9.21 -2.32
N LYS A 132 8.67 -9.32 -2.24
CA LYS A 132 7.77 -8.81 -3.28
C LYS A 132 7.83 -7.28 -3.36
N MET A 133 7.74 -6.61 -2.22
CA MET A 133 7.81 -5.14 -2.17
C MET A 133 9.15 -4.61 -2.69
N LEU A 134 10.27 -5.24 -2.30
CA LEU A 134 11.59 -4.86 -2.79
C LEU A 134 11.80 -5.09 -4.29
N ARG A 135 11.09 -6.04 -4.88
CA ARG A 135 11.17 -6.35 -6.31
C ARG A 135 10.26 -5.48 -7.16
N GLU A 136 9.09 -5.11 -6.66
CA GLU A 136 8.03 -4.49 -7.46
C GLU A 136 7.89 -2.99 -7.24
N LEU A 137 8.20 -2.49 -6.05
CA LEU A 137 8.14 -1.07 -5.77
C LEU A 137 9.34 -0.33 -6.36
N ALA A 138 9.09 0.85 -6.91
CA ALA A 138 10.16 1.72 -7.36
C ALA A 138 11.04 2.19 -6.19
N PRO A 139 12.34 2.40 -6.41
CA PRO A 139 13.20 3.06 -5.43
C PRO A 139 12.60 4.36 -4.92
N GLY A 140 12.78 4.66 -3.63
CA GLY A 140 12.16 5.81 -2.98
C GLY A 140 10.70 5.59 -2.56
N SER A 141 10.02 4.52 -2.98
CA SER A 141 8.69 4.17 -2.49
C SER A 141 8.72 3.96 -0.98
N ARG A 142 7.61 4.31 -0.32
CA ARG A 142 7.49 4.31 1.14
C ARG A 142 6.58 3.18 1.58
N ILE A 143 6.98 2.49 2.65
CA ILE A 143 6.21 1.40 3.25
C ILE A 143 5.97 1.77 4.70
N VAL A 144 4.70 1.80 5.11
CA VAL A 144 4.30 2.11 6.49
C VAL A 144 3.59 0.93 7.09
N SER A 145 4.04 0.48 8.26
CA SER A 145 3.40 -0.60 9.01
C SER A 145 2.99 -0.14 10.39
N TYR A 146 1.77 -0.48 10.78
CA TYR A 146 1.28 -0.30 12.13
C TYR A 146 1.59 -1.53 12.98
N ILE A 147 2.13 -1.32 14.19
CA ILE A 147 2.52 -2.30 15.22
C ILE A 147 3.73 -3.18 14.83
N HIS A 148 3.75 -3.78 13.65
CA HIS A 148 4.68 -4.85 13.30
C HIS A 148 5.77 -4.41 12.32
N GLU A 149 7.00 -4.83 12.63
CA GLU A 149 8.19 -4.61 11.80
C GLU A 149 8.30 -5.64 10.66
N MET A 150 9.33 -5.48 9.82
CA MET A 150 9.65 -6.36 8.68
C MET A 150 10.88 -7.24 8.95
N GLY A 151 10.89 -7.91 10.09
CA GLY A 151 12.00 -8.77 10.49
C GLY A 151 13.29 -7.98 10.65
N SER A 152 14.38 -8.41 9.99
CA SER A 152 15.68 -7.76 10.09
C SER A 152 15.81 -6.42 9.35
N TRP A 153 14.84 -6.05 8.49
CA TRP A 153 14.87 -4.77 7.78
C TRP A 153 14.50 -3.62 8.72
N LYS A 154 15.50 -2.84 9.10
CA LYS A 154 15.32 -1.75 10.06
C LYS A 154 14.50 -0.61 9.44
N PRO A 155 13.53 -0.04 10.18
CA PRO A 155 12.78 1.11 9.72
C PRO A 155 13.66 2.36 9.65
N LYS A 156 13.39 3.22 8.68
CA LYS A 156 14.05 4.54 8.53
C LYS A 156 13.56 5.53 9.59
N LYS A 157 12.27 5.44 9.94
CA LYS A 157 11.64 6.26 10.99
C LYS A 157 10.64 5.39 11.77
N ALA A 158 10.37 5.78 13.00
CA ALA A 158 9.29 5.24 13.80
C ALA A 158 8.57 6.38 14.53
N HIS A 159 7.25 6.25 14.64
CA HIS A 159 6.40 7.11 15.46
C HIS A 159 5.78 6.28 16.58
N TYR A 160 5.86 6.80 17.80
CA TYR A 160 5.32 6.16 18.98
C TYR A 160 4.30 7.10 19.62
N SER A 161 3.13 6.59 19.95
CA SER A 161 2.11 7.34 20.66
C SER A 161 1.44 6.48 21.73
N LEU A 162 0.93 7.15 22.77
CA LEU A 162 0.15 6.55 23.84
C LEU A 162 -1.28 7.08 23.73
N ASP A 163 -2.27 6.21 23.67
CA ASP A 163 -3.66 6.65 23.67
C ASP A 163 -4.16 6.94 25.10
N ARG A 164 -5.38 7.49 25.20
CA ARG A 164 -6.01 7.82 26.50
C ARG A 164 -6.29 6.59 27.37
N ARG A 165 -6.22 5.38 26.83
CA ARG A 165 -6.40 4.12 27.55
C ARG A 165 -5.08 3.50 27.99
N GLY A 166 -3.96 4.15 27.71
CA GLY A 166 -2.63 3.65 28.02
C GLY A 166 -2.08 2.63 27.02
N TRP A 167 -2.67 2.51 25.83
CA TRP A 167 -2.16 1.61 24.79
C TRP A 167 -1.04 2.27 23.99
N TYR A 168 0.06 1.54 23.80
CA TYR A 168 1.17 1.96 22.95
C TYR A 168 0.88 1.64 21.48
N HIS A 169 0.97 2.67 20.64
CA HIS A 169 0.89 2.56 19.21
C HIS A 169 2.27 2.79 18.60
N ARG A 170 2.63 1.97 17.61
CA ARG A 170 3.91 2.04 16.92
C ARG A 170 3.62 2.06 15.43
N VAL A 171 4.15 3.06 14.75
CA VAL A 171 4.07 3.17 13.29
C VAL A 171 5.49 3.26 12.77
N TYR A 172 5.83 2.39 11.83
CA TYR A 172 7.15 2.27 11.26
C TYR A 172 7.15 2.64 9.79
N LEU A 173 8.21 3.31 9.33
CA LEU A 173 8.40 3.72 7.95
C LEU A 173 9.70 3.12 7.40
N TRP A 174 9.59 2.48 6.24
CA TRP A 174 10.72 2.10 5.38
C TRP A 174 10.66 2.86 4.07
N THR A 175 11.82 3.02 3.44
CA THR A 175 11.94 3.49 2.07
C THR A 175 12.63 2.40 1.26
N VAL A 176 12.09 2.08 0.09
CA VAL A 176 12.72 1.12 -0.83
C VAL A 176 14.07 1.71 -1.26
N PRO A 177 15.19 0.98 -1.08
CA PRO A 177 16.51 1.49 -1.41
C PRO A 177 16.67 1.69 -2.92
N GLU A 178 17.56 2.60 -3.30
CA GLU A 178 18.08 2.66 -4.66
C GLU A 178 18.84 1.37 -4.97
N PRO A 179 18.79 0.86 -6.21
CA PRO A 179 19.64 -0.26 -6.61
C PRO A 179 21.11 0.16 -6.47
N ASP A 180 21.91 -0.69 -5.82
CA ASP A 180 23.34 -0.43 -5.70
C ASP A 180 23.95 -0.26 -7.09
N ALA A 181 24.64 0.86 -7.31
CA ALA A 181 25.31 1.18 -8.58
C ALA A 181 26.27 0.08 -9.05
N THR A 182 26.75 -0.76 -8.13
CA THR A 182 27.60 -1.94 -8.39
C THR A 182 26.87 -3.10 -9.06
N SER A 183 25.58 -3.21 -8.95
CA SER A 183 24.80 -4.30 -9.57
C SER A 183 24.47 -4.07 -11.05
N ILE A 184 24.76 -2.88 -11.59
CA ILE A 184 24.51 -2.50 -13.00
C ILE A 184 25.71 -2.87 -13.90
N ILE A 185 26.88 -3.18 -13.30
CA ILE A 185 28.05 -3.60 -14.09
C ILE A 185 27.96 -5.12 -14.26
N GLY A 186 27.34 -5.54 -15.35
CA GLY A 186 27.41 -6.94 -15.82
C GLY A 186 28.87 -7.40 -15.94
N PRO A 187 29.15 -8.73 -15.88
CA PRO A 187 30.49 -9.24 -15.92
C PRO A 187 31.22 -8.70 -17.17
N ARG A 188 32.33 -8.01 -16.95
CA ARG A 188 33.23 -7.61 -18.04
C ARG A 188 33.68 -8.89 -18.75
N THR A 189 33.25 -9.07 -19.98
CA THR A 189 33.84 -10.09 -20.85
C THR A 189 35.33 -9.81 -21.00
N PRO A 190 36.23 -10.76 -20.71
CA PRO A 190 37.64 -10.58 -20.94
C PRO A 190 37.84 -10.37 -22.45
N LYS A 191 38.51 -9.28 -22.81
CA LYS A 191 39.00 -9.07 -24.19
C LYS A 191 40.07 -10.14 -24.41
N HIS A 192 39.82 -11.04 -25.34
CA HIS A 192 40.88 -11.88 -25.90
C HIS A 192 41.75 -10.97 -26.77
N ASP A 193 42.93 -10.66 -26.28
CA ASP A 193 44.02 -10.13 -27.10
C ASP A 193 44.62 -11.32 -27.89
N THR A 194 44.50 -11.22 -29.19
CA THR A 194 45.20 -12.02 -30.18
C THR A 194 46.38 -11.23 -30.73
#